data_31542e8944bb182ce0e666d056b1a162
#
_entry.id   31542e8944bb182ce0e666d056b1a162
#
_cell.length_a   1.000
_cell.length_b   1.000
_cell.length_c   1.000
_cell.angle_alpha   90.00
_cell.angle_beta   90.00
_cell.angle_gamma   90.00
#
_symmetry.space_group_name_H-M   'P 1'
#
loop_
_entity.id
_entity.type
_entity.pdbx_description
1 polymer ?
#
loop_
_entity_poly.entity_id
_entity_poly.type
_entity_poly.pdbx_seq_one_letter_code
_entity_poly.pdbx_strand_id
1 'polypeptide(L)'
;MAGVIGNPAHLLIIDDPVRTREEAYSAVTREKIWQEWISSAKTRLSGGAKVILIMTRWHEDDLAGQILKTEKNAVHINIPCEAEDNDVLGRKKGEGLFPEIGKGTAWKDQMKASYIAGEGLDAWNAMYQGRPSVQGGNIFKRDWFKFYTDLPTMYQTIISVDAAFKD
;
A
#
# COMPACT_ATOMS: atom_id res chain seq x y z
N MET A 1 -17.10 9.83 5.03
CA MET A 1 -18.17 9.33 4.11
C MET A 1 -19.55 9.89 4.48
N ALA A 2 -19.68 11.19 4.57
CA ALA A 2 -20.88 11.89 5.09
C ALA A 2 -22.03 12.02 4.08
N GLY A 3 -22.33 11.10 3.25
CA GLY A 3 -23.43 11.20 2.28
C GLY A 3 -24.21 9.92 2.02
N VAL A 4 -23.86 8.84 2.70
CA VAL A 4 -24.43 7.51 2.41
C VAL A 4 -25.54 7.12 3.39
N ILE A 5 -25.95 8.03 4.26
CA ILE A 5 -26.92 7.73 5.33
C ILE A 5 -28.33 7.64 4.77
N GLY A 6 -28.98 6.48 4.89
CA GLY A 6 -30.43 6.31 4.71
C GLY A 6 -30.88 5.56 3.47
N ASN A 7 -30.08 5.45 2.39
CA ASN A 7 -30.51 4.78 1.17
C ASN A 7 -29.77 3.45 0.93
N PRO A 8 -30.47 2.36 0.49
CA PRO A 8 -29.83 1.15 0.07
C PRO A 8 -29.07 1.36 -1.25
N ALA A 9 -27.92 0.70 -1.41
CA ALA A 9 -27.08 0.83 -2.59
C ALA A 9 -26.92 -0.53 -3.29
N HIS A 10 -27.11 -0.56 -4.60
CA HIS A 10 -26.77 -1.70 -5.48
C HIS A 10 -25.35 -1.58 -6.05
N LEU A 11 -24.84 -0.36 -6.12
CA LEU A 11 -23.47 -0.04 -6.48
C LEU A 11 -22.97 1.06 -5.54
N LEU A 12 -21.85 0.80 -4.88
CA LEU A 12 -21.13 1.78 -4.05
C LEU A 12 -19.78 2.05 -4.69
N ILE A 13 -19.50 3.31 -4.97
CA ILE A 13 -18.20 3.75 -5.45
C ILE A 13 -17.58 4.61 -4.35
N ILE A 14 -16.39 4.25 -3.91
CA ILE A 14 -15.58 4.99 -2.95
C ILE A 14 -14.36 5.50 -3.70
N ASP A 15 -14.21 6.82 -3.76
CA ASP A 15 -13.11 7.48 -4.45
C ASP A 15 -12.27 8.27 -3.45
N ASP A 16 -10.98 7.98 -3.42
CA ASP A 16 -9.96 8.58 -2.57
C ASP A 16 -10.44 8.89 -1.12
N PRO A 17 -10.72 7.86 -0.30
CA PRO A 17 -11.24 8.06 1.06
C PRO A 17 -10.24 8.76 2.00
N VAL A 18 -8.97 8.84 1.60
CA VAL A 18 -7.86 9.50 2.30
C VAL A 18 -7.31 10.60 1.41
N ARG A 19 -7.26 11.83 1.91
CA ARG A 19 -6.91 13.01 1.11
C ARG A 19 -5.46 13.42 1.23
N THR A 20 -4.86 13.20 2.40
CA THR A 20 -3.52 13.68 2.72
C THR A 20 -2.65 12.59 3.31
N ARG A 21 -1.34 12.79 3.22
CA ARG A 21 -0.36 11.91 3.84
C ARG A 21 -0.56 11.80 5.36
N GLU A 22 -0.83 12.92 6.02
CA GLU A 22 -1.05 12.98 7.46
C GLU A 22 -2.25 12.11 7.88
N GLU A 23 -3.36 12.20 7.14
CA GLU A 23 -4.52 11.34 7.35
C GLU A 23 -4.16 9.86 7.18
N ALA A 24 -3.40 9.54 6.12
CA ALA A 24 -3.00 8.18 5.81
C ALA A 24 -2.12 7.53 6.89
N TYR A 25 -1.21 8.31 7.47
CA TYR A 25 -0.30 7.82 8.51
C TYR A 25 -0.88 7.89 9.93
N SER A 26 -2.03 8.55 10.11
CA SER A 26 -2.77 8.56 11.38
C SER A 26 -3.49 7.23 11.59
N ALA A 27 -3.07 6.45 12.57
CA ALA A 27 -3.74 5.21 12.95
C ALA A 27 -5.20 5.45 13.33
N VAL A 28 -5.49 6.55 14.04
CA VAL A 28 -6.84 6.95 14.44
C VAL A 28 -7.72 7.23 13.22
N THR A 29 -7.18 7.91 12.21
CA THR A 29 -7.92 8.19 10.97
C THR A 29 -8.19 6.92 10.18
N ARG A 30 -7.20 6.02 10.03
CA ARG A 30 -7.38 4.73 9.36
C ARG A 30 -8.44 3.88 10.05
N GLU A 31 -8.39 3.79 11.39
CA GLU A 31 -9.40 3.07 12.16
C GLU A 31 -10.79 3.68 11.98
N LYS A 32 -10.92 5.01 12.02
CA LYS A 32 -12.18 5.68 11.76
C LYS A 32 -12.76 5.36 10.38
N ILE A 33 -11.94 5.40 9.33
CA ILE A 33 -12.36 5.06 7.96
C ILE A 33 -12.81 3.59 7.88
N TRP A 34 -12.09 2.70 8.53
CA TRP A 34 -12.45 1.29 8.61
C TRP A 34 -13.78 1.07 9.33
N GLN A 35 -13.99 1.73 10.46
CA GLN A 35 -15.26 1.66 11.19
C GLN A 35 -16.43 2.24 10.37
N GLU A 36 -16.22 3.33 9.64
CA GLU A 36 -17.22 3.85 8.71
C GLU A 36 -17.54 2.88 7.57
N TRP A 37 -16.54 2.17 7.05
CA TRP A 37 -16.75 1.12 6.08
C TRP A 37 -17.65 0.01 6.63
N ILE A 38 -17.32 -0.54 7.80
CA ILE A 38 -18.06 -1.66 8.39
C ILE A 38 -19.46 -1.24 8.84
N SER A 39 -19.55 -0.17 9.61
CA SER A 39 -20.78 0.20 10.30
C SER A 39 -21.76 1.02 9.47
N SER A 40 -21.26 1.75 8.47
CA SER A 40 -22.10 2.67 7.68
C SER A 40 -22.22 2.23 6.22
N ALA A 41 -21.11 2.06 5.52
CA ALA A 41 -21.13 1.77 4.09
C ALA A 41 -21.61 0.34 3.81
N LYS A 42 -21.00 -0.66 4.45
CA LYS A 42 -21.31 -2.07 4.23
C LYS A 42 -22.74 -2.44 4.59
N THR A 43 -23.29 -1.84 5.63
CA THR A 43 -24.68 -2.08 6.08
C THR A 43 -25.75 -1.54 5.13
N ARG A 44 -25.36 -0.68 4.17
CA ARG A 44 -26.27 -0.14 3.14
C ARG A 44 -26.29 -0.94 1.85
N LEU A 45 -25.42 -1.91 1.72
CA LEU A 45 -25.35 -2.72 0.51
C LEU A 45 -26.55 -3.65 0.44
N SER A 46 -27.31 -3.56 -0.66
CA SER A 46 -28.38 -4.50 -1.00
C SER A 46 -27.78 -5.87 -1.30
N GLY A 47 -28.61 -6.92 -1.26
CA GLY A 47 -28.17 -8.26 -1.67
C GLY A 47 -27.58 -8.26 -3.09
N GLY A 48 -26.35 -8.76 -3.25
CA GLY A 48 -25.65 -8.78 -4.54
C GLY A 48 -25.06 -7.45 -5.01
N ALA A 49 -25.06 -6.41 -4.16
CA ALA A 49 -24.44 -5.12 -4.46
C ALA A 49 -22.98 -5.25 -4.83
N LYS A 50 -22.51 -4.35 -5.70
CA LYS A 50 -21.12 -4.24 -6.10
C LYS A 50 -20.47 -3.04 -5.40
N VAL A 51 -19.19 -3.19 -5.08
CA VAL A 51 -18.38 -2.11 -4.49
C VAL A 51 -17.16 -1.91 -5.36
N ILE A 52 -16.87 -0.66 -5.67
CA ILE A 52 -15.66 -0.23 -6.37
C ILE A 52 -14.95 0.75 -5.44
N LEU A 53 -13.74 0.40 -5.01
CA LEU A 53 -12.86 1.28 -4.28
C LEU A 53 -11.72 1.73 -5.20
N ILE A 54 -11.60 3.03 -5.41
CA ILE A 54 -10.53 3.66 -6.18
C ILE A 54 -9.75 4.51 -5.18
N MET A 55 -8.46 4.29 -5.06
CA MET A 55 -7.63 5.10 -4.17
C MET A 55 -6.15 4.98 -4.47
N THR A 56 -5.41 6.01 -4.12
CA THR A 56 -3.95 5.95 -4.01
C THR A 56 -3.58 5.18 -2.74
N ARG A 57 -2.62 4.27 -2.85
CA ARG A 57 -2.14 3.49 -1.71
C ARG A 57 -1.08 4.27 -0.94
N TRP A 58 -1.43 4.69 0.27
CA TRP A 58 -0.53 5.45 1.15
C TRP A 58 0.11 4.60 2.23
N HIS A 59 -0.62 3.61 2.71
CA HIS A 59 -0.23 2.78 3.86
C HIS A 59 -0.73 1.35 3.66
N GLU A 60 0.00 0.36 4.18
CA GLU A 60 -0.41 -1.04 4.05
C GLU A 60 -1.76 -1.35 4.73
N ASP A 61 -2.06 -0.66 5.84
CA ASP A 61 -3.32 -0.76 6.58
C ASP A 61 -4.32 0.35 6.22
N ASP A 62 -4.26 0.88 4.99
CA ASP A 62 -5.32 1.73 4.47
C ASP A 62 -6.60 0.92 4.19
N LEU A 63 -7.67 1.59 3.79
CA LEU A 63 -8.96 0.91 3.55
C LEU A 63 -8.83 -0.25 2.56
N ALA A 64 -8.08 -0.08 1.47
CA ALA A 64 -7.86 -1.14 0.50
C ALA A 64 -7.08 -2.31 1.12
N GLY A 65 -6.04 -2.03 1.90
CA GLY A 65 -5.26 -3.07 2.59
C GLY A 65 -6.10 -3.88 3.57
N GLN A 66 -6.97 -3.23 4.32
CA GLN A 66 -7.87 -3.91 5.25
C GLN A 66 -8.93 -4.73 4.52
N ILE A 67 -9.53 -4.21 3.44
CA ILE A 67 -10.46 -4.96 2.60
C ILE A 67 -9.80 -6.20 2.02
N LEU A 68 -8.60 -6.08 1.45
CA LEU A 68 -7.87 -7.22 0.88
C LEU A 68 -7.51 -8.30 1.92
N LYS A 69 -7.32 -7.94 3.18
CA LYS A 69 -7.07 -8.88 4.28
C LYS A 69 -8.35 -9.61 4.73
N THR A 70 -9.50 -8.96 4.65
CA THR A 70 -10.75 -9.44 5.25
C THR A 70 -11.77 -10.00 4.26
N GLU A 71 -11.79 -9.49 3.02
CA GLU A 71 -12.79 -9.85 2.01
C GLU A 71 -12.21 -10.82 0.98
N LYS A 72 -12.53 -12.09 1.10
CA LYS A 72 -11.98 -13.16 0.23
C LYS A 72 -12.28 -13.01 -1.25
N ASN A 73 -13.36 -12.29 -1.59
CA ASN A 73 -13.81 -12.10 -2.98
C ASN A 73 -13.38 -10.74 -3.55
N ALA A 74 -12.54 -9.99 -2.85
CA ALA A 74 -12.02 -8.73 -3.35
C ALA A 74 -11.07 -8.98 -4.52
N VAL A 75 -11.30 -8.29 -5.63
CA VAL A 75 -10.41 -8.28 -6.80
C VAL A 75 -9.54 -7.05 -6.73
N HIS A 76 -8.24 -7.23 -6.68
CA HIS A 76 -7.26 -6.14 -6.67
C HIS A 76 -6.72 -5.89 -8.07
N ILE A 77 -6.93 -4.68 -8.58
CA ILE A 77 -6.36 -4.20 -9.84
C ILE A 77 -5.37 -3.11 -9.49
N ASN A 78 -4.09 -3.36 -9.71
CA ASN A 78 -3.03 -2.37 -9.54
C ASN A 78 -2.45 -2.00 -10.90
N ILE A 79 -2.40 -0.70 -11.21
CA ILE A 79 -1.85 -0.15 -12.45
C ILE A 79 -0.65 0.72 -12.07
N PRO A 80 0.56 0.14 -12.00
CA PRO A 80 1.74 0.88 -11.57
C PRO A 80 2.17 1.91 -12.61
N CYS A 81 2.74 3.03 -12.17
CA CYS A 81 3.28 4.06 -13.04
C CYS A 81 4.41 3.53 -13.92
N GLU A 82 5.32 2.75 -13.35
CA GLU A 82 6.37 2.03 -14.07
C GLU A 82 5.94 0.58 -14.26
N ALA A 83 5.90 0.13 -15.51
CA ALA A 83 5.54 -1.23 -15.86
C ALA A 83 6.53 -2.24 -15.25
N GLU A 84 6.01 -3.31 -14.70
CA GLU A 84 6.76 -4.43 -14.14
C GLU A 84 6.58 -5.71 -14.98
N ASP A 85 7.19 -6.79 -14.54
CA ASP A 85 6.97 -8.09 -15.17
C ASP A 85 5.47 -8.47 -15.05
N ASN A 86 4.88 -8.96 -16.15
CA ASN A 86 3.45 -9.29 -16.28
C ASN A 86 2.51 -8.08 -16.08
N ASP A 87 2.88 -6.93 -16.62
CA ASP A 87 2.06 -5.71 -16.56
C ASP A 87 0.65 -5.94 -17.11
N VAL A 88 -0.37 -5.48 -16.36
CA VAL A 88 -1.79 -5.71 -16.71
C VAL A 88 -2.23 -5.00 -17.99
N LEU A 89 -1.49 -3.98 -18.43
CA LEU A 89 -1.73 -3.27 -19.69
C LEU A 89 -0.85 -3.78 -20.85
N GLY A 90 -0.02 -4.81 -20.61
CA GLY A 90 0.87 -5.38 -21.61
C GLY A 90 2.06 -4.48 -21.97
N ARG A 91 2.40 -3.49 -21.14
CA ARG A 91 3.59 -2.64 -21.32
C ARG A 91 4.86 -3.44 -21.06
N LYS A 92 5.95 -3.04 -21.71
CA LYS A 92 7.27 -3.59 -21.42
C LYS A 92 7.78 -3.07 -20.09
N LYS A 93 8.49 -3.91 -19.34
CA LYS A 93 9.13 -3.53 -18.08
C LYS A 93 9.91 -2.22 -18.20
N GLY A 94 9.64 -1.30 -17.27
CA GLY A 94 10.25 0.02 -17.23
C GLY A 94 9.49 1.11 -18.01
N GLU A 95 8.51 0.76 -18.84
CA GLU A 95 7.69 1.75 -19.56
C GLU A 95 6.81 2.57 -18.62
N GLY A 96 6.64 3.86 -18.94
CA GLY A 96 5.72 4.76 -18.24
C GLY A 96 4.26 4.51 -18.63
N LEU A 97 3.33 5.04 -17.84
CA LEU A 97 1.91 4.68 -17.93
C LEU A 97 1.17 5.32 -19.12
N PHE A 98 1.35 6.63 -19.36
CA PHE A 98 0.55 7.40 -20.33
C PHE A 98 1.43 8.22 -21.28
N PRO A 99 2.12 7.59 -22.25
CA PRO A 99 2.96 8.32 -23.21
C PRO A 99 2.17 9.30 -24.07
N GLU A 100 0.90 9.00 -24.39
CA GLU A 100 0.01 9.81 -25.22
C GLU A 100 -0.33 11.19 -24.61
N ILE A 101 -0.22 11.33 -23.29
CA ILE A 101 -0.42 12.60 -22.59
C ILE A 101 0.89 13.14 -21.97
N GLY A 102 2.03 12.72 -22.51
CA GLY A 102 3.34 13.17 -22.06
C GLY A 102 3.87 12.53 -20.78
N LYS A 103 3.15 11.53 -20.22
CA LYS A 103 3.56 10.79 -19.01
C LYS A 103 4.14 9.42 -19.34
N GLY A 104 4.96 9.37 -20.39
CA GLY A 104 5.69 8.17 -20.80
C GLY A 104 6.96 7.93 -19.97
N THR A 105 7.85 7.11 -20.51
CA THR A 105 9.06 6.63 -19.80
C THR A 105 9.97 7.75 -19.33
N ALA A 106 10.27 8.75 -20.20
CA ALA A 106 11.15 9.86 -19.83
C ALA A 106 10.58 10.71 -18.67
N TRP A 107 9.28 11.01 -18.71
CA TRP A 107 8.60 11.70 -17.61
C TRP A 107 8.66 10.88 -16.32
N LYS A 108 8.37 9.58 -16.42
CA LYS A 108 8.40 8.64 -15.29
C LYS A 108 9.79 8.60 -14.66
N ASP A 109 10.86 8.51 -15.45
CA ASP A 109 12.23 8.45 -14.93
C ASP A 109 12.62 9.74 -14.20
N GLN A 110 12.27 10.89 -14.75
CA GLN A 110 12.49 12.19 -14.10
C GLN A 110 11.71 12.32 -12.80
N MET A 111 10.42 11.96 -12.82
CA MET A 111 9.55 12.01 -11.65
C MET A 111 10.05 11.06 -10.55
N LYS A 112 10.41 9.83 -10.91
CA LYS A 112 10.95 8.83 -10.00
C LYS A 112 12.22 9.32 -9.30
N ALA A 113 13.18 9.85 -10.06
CA ALA A 113 14.42 10.38 -9.52
C ALA A 113 14.16 11.52 -8.53
N SER A 114 13.34 12.50 -8.94
CA SER A 114 12.97 13.64 -8.10
C SER A 114 12.24 13.21 -6.83
N TYR A 115 11.26 12.29 -6.96
CA TYR A 115 10.45 11.84 -5.85
C TYR A 115 11.27 11.02 -4.83
N ILE A 116 12.15 10.15 -5.31
CA ILE A 116 13.05 9.37 -4.44
C ILE A 116 14.03 10.28 -3.70
N ALA A 117 14.55 11.32 -4.37
CA ALA A 117 15.45 12.28 -3.74
C ALA A 117 14.78 13.08 -2.61
N GLY A 118 13.49 13.41 -2.74
CA GLY A 118 12.75 14.17 -1.73
C GLY A 118 12.09 13.31 -0.64
N GLU A 119 11.44 12.21 -1.05
CA GLU A 119 10.54 11.43 -0.19
C GLU A 119 11.01 9.98 0.05
N GLY A 120 11.95 9.51 -0.74
CA GLY A 120 12.49 8.15 -0.66
C GLY A 120 11.77 7.14 -1.55
N LEU A 121 12.41 5.97 -1.71
CA LEU A 121 11.92 4.89 -2.56
C LEU A 121 10.58 4.30 -2.06
N ASP A 122 10.40 4.20 -0.75
CA ASP A 122 9.17 3.65 -0.18
C ASP A 122 7.95 4.53 -0.49
N ALA A 123 8.14 5.86 -0.48
CA ALA A 123 7.09 6.80 -0.88
C ALA A 123 6.76 6.69 -2.37
N TRP A 124 7.77 6.51 -3.24
CA TRP A 124 7.55 6.21 -4.66
C TRP A 124 6.74 4.92 -4.83
N ASN A 125 7.15 3.86 -4.15
CA ASN A 125 6.48 2.57 -4.23
C ASN A 125 5.01 2.65 -3.78
N ALA A 126 4.73 3.39 -2.72
CA ALA A 126 3.37 3.61 -2.25
C ALA A 126 2.52 4.38 -3.27
N MET A 127 2.99 5.58 -3.65
CA MET A 127 2.19 6.55 -4.41
C MET A 127 2.07 6.22 -5.89
N TYR A 128 3.15 5.72 -6.50
CA TYR A 128 3.22 5.53 -7.95
C TYR A 128 3.18 4.07 -8.38
N GLN A 129 3.57 3.14 -7.49
CA GLN A 129 3.53 1.72 -7.80
C GLN A 129 2.39 0.97 -7.08
N GLY A 130 1.61 1.67 -6.22
CA GLY A 130 0.51 1.08 -5.48
C GLY A 130 0.94 0.03 -4.45
N ARG A 131 2.18 0.10 -3.98
CA ARG A 131 2.81 -0.87 -3.06
C ARG A 131 3.33 -0.18 -1.79
N PRO A 132 2.45 0.19 -0.88
CA PRO A 132 2.88 0.74 0.40
C PRO A 132 3.62 -0.32 1.21
N SER A 133 4.71 0.10 1.87
CA SER A 133 5.46 -0.70 2.83
C SER A 133 5.23 -0.18 4.25
N VAL A 134 5.52 -1.01 5.24
CA VAL A 134 5.51 -0.59 6.65
C VAL A 134 6.56 0.49 6.85
N GLN A 135 6.14 1.67 7.32
CA GLN A 135 7.10 2.70 7.72
C GLN A 135 7.92 2.18 8.91
N GLY A 136 9.23 2.06 8.72
CA GLY A 136 10.16 1.55 9.73
C GLY A 136 10.52 0.06 9.59
N GLY A 137 9.92 -0.68 8.64
CA GLY A 137 10.29 -2.08 8.37
C GLY A 137 11.69 -2.27 7.76
N ASN A 138 12.38 -1.18 7.39
CA ASN A 138 13.71 -1.20 6.81
C ASN A 138 14.81 -0.65 7.75
N ILE A 139 14.63 -0.76 9.06
CA ILE A 139 15.72 -0.46 10.02
C ILE A 139 16.92 -1.36 9.71
N PHE A 140 16.67 -2.62 9.32
CA PHE A 140 17.70 -3.56 8.89
C PHE A 140 17.65 -3.77 7.39
N LYS A 141 18.67 -3.28 6.68
CA LYS A 141 18.81 -3.55 5.23
C LYS A 141 19.39 -4.94 5.02
N ARG A 142 18.81 -5.68 4.06
CA ARG A 142 19.28 -7.03 3.72
C ARG A 142 20.79 -7.09 3.42
N ASP A 143 21.32 -6.06 2.79
CA ASP A 143 22.73 -5.94 2.44
C ASP A 143 23.67 -5.81 3.66
N TRP A 144 23.11 -5.53 4.82
CA TRP A 144 23.87 -5.51 6.06
C TRP A 144 24.13 -6.90 6.64
N PHE A 145 23.31 -7.87 6.25
CA PHE A 145 23.48 -9.25 6.69
C PHE A 145 24.54 -9.95 5.85
N LYS A 146 25.59 -10.39 6.51
CA LYS A 146 26.60 -11.25 5.89
C LYS A 146 26.30 -12.70 6.27
N PHE A 147 26.28 -13.55 5.26
CA PHE A 147 26.03 -14.97 5.45
C PHE A 147 27.36 -15.73 5.26
N TYR A 148 27.54 -16.78 5.99
CA TYR A 148 28.68 -17.67 5.89
C TYR A 148 28.20 -19.11 5.74
N THR A 149 28.96 -19.91 5.01
CA THR A 149 28.70 -21.35 4.84
C THR A 149 29.37 -22.19 5.91
N ASP A 150 30.53 -21.75 6.38
CA ASP A 150 31.29 -22.42 7.42
C ASP A 150 31.37 -21.55 8.68
N LEU A 151 31.15 -22.16 9.84
CA LEU A 151 31.23 -21.46 11.11
C LEU A 151 32.69 -21.02 11.37
N PRO A 152 32.95 -19.71 11.55
CA PRO A 152 34.28 -19.26 11.88
C PRO A 152 34.69 -19.76 13.29
N THR A 153 35.97 -19.84 13.54
CA THR A 153 36.50 -20.20 14.88
C THR A 153 36.03 -19.14 15.91
N MET A 154 35.29 -19.59 16.89
CA MET A 154 34.75 -18.74 17.95
C MET A 154 35.77 -18.65 19.11
N TYR A 155 36.17 -17.42 19.48
CA TYR A 155 37.05 -17.17 20.63
C TYR A 155 36.25 -16.92 21.91
N GLN A 156 34.98 -16.54 21.79
CA GLN A 156 34.13 -16.22 22.93
C GLN A 156 32.65 -16.48 22.52
N THR A 157 31.87 -17.02 23.44
CA THR A 157 30.43 -17.16 23.30
C THR A 157 29.76 -16.25 24.31
N ILE A 158 28.83 -15.39 23.81
CA ILE A 158 28.01 -14.51 24.62
C ILE A 158 26.55 -14.90 24.41
N ILE A 159 25.83 -15.11 25.49
CA ILE A 159 24.37 -15.35 25.44
C ILE A 159 23.71 -14.04 25.89
N SER A 160 22.93 -13.44 24.99
CA SER A 160 22.05 -12.29 25.32
C SER A 160 20.62 -12.78 25.40
N VAL A 161 19.96 -12.48 26.52
CA VAL A 161 18.55 -12.86 26.73
C VAL A 161 17.73 -11.59 26.88
N ASP A 162 16.79 -11.37 25.97
CA ASP A 162 15.74 -10.38 26.09
C ASP A 162 14.44 -11.10 26.45
N ALA A 163 14.07 -11.05 27.72
CA ALA A 163 12.90 -11.74 28.25
C ALA A 163 11.72 -10.76 28.31
N ALA A 164 10.72 -10.95 27.44
CA ALA A 164 9.44 -10.27 27.57
C ALA A 164 8.60 -10.98 28.64
N PHE A 165 8.32 -10.25 29.74
CA PHE A 165 7.31 -10.69 30.69
C PHE A 165 5.92 -10.37 30.11
N LYS A 166 5.09 -11.42 29.97
CA LYS A 166 3.65 -11.24 29.75
C LYS A 166 3.01 -11.12 31.12
N ASP A 167 2.33 -10.00 31.37
CA ASP A 167 1.35 -9.87 32.44
C ASP A 167 0.10 -10.69 32.10
#